data_19e2ae1dae1d49652cd32abab22c97ac
#
_entry.id   19e2ae1dae1d49652cd32abab22c97ac
#
_cell.length_a   1.000
_cell.length_b   1.000
_cell.length_c   1.000
_cell.angle_alpha   90.00
_cell.angle_beta   90.00
_cell.angle_gamma   90.00
#
_symmetry.space_group_name_H-M   'P 1'
#
loop_
_entity.id
_entity.type
_entity.pdbx_description
1 polymer ?
#
loop_
_entity_poly.entity_id
_entity_poly.type
_entity_poly.pdbx_seq_one_letter_code
_entity_poly.pdbx_strand_id
1 'polypeptide(L)'
;MLVIVGNIVGLLASIVMAYSGILKKKKKMLFFQCLEKVLLVISNILLNGISGAIVNTISFARNLLCYKDKLNVVSKIILTVILIPVTIYFNNRGLIGLLPLIAAVSFIWLMTVKDVKKFKLLIIVTTVMWSIYNFYIQSYVTFAFEILTIITNIISIIILNQKKVKKWDLEITKMLKE
;
A
#
# COMPACT_ATOMS: atom_id res chain seq x y z
N MET A 1 23.20 -15.24 -1.03
CA MET A 1 23.43 -14.12 -1.97
C MET A 1 22.13 -13.50 -2.45
N LEU A 2 21.17 -14.25 -2.99
CA LEU A 2 19.88 -13.71 -3.50
C LEU A 2 19.07 -12.92 -2.46
N VAL A 3 19.01 -13.38 -1.20
CA VAL A 3 18.30 -12.67 -0.11
C VAL A 3 18.88 -11.28 0.14
N ILE A 4 20.21 -11.14 0.12
CA ILE A 4 20.88 -9.85 0.30
C ILE A 4 20.52 -8.91 -0.85
N VAL A 5 20.65 -9.38 -2.10
CA VAL A 5 20.32 -8.59 -3.29
C VAL A 5 18.84 -8.22 -3.29
N GLY A 6 17.95 -9.16 -2.95
CA GLY A 6 16.52 -8.91 -2.83
C GLY A 6 16.19 -7.80 -1.80
N ASN A 7 16.86 -7.81 -0.65
CA ASN A 7 16.71 -6.77 0.37
C ASN A 7 17.28 -5.40 -0.07
N ILE A 8 18.40 -5.38 -0.81
CA ILE A 8 18.96 -4.14 -1.38
C ILE A 8 17.95 -3.52 -2.38
N VAL A 9 17.37 -4.33 -3.27
CA VAL A 9 16.35 -3.86 -4.20
C VAL A 9 15.09 -3.39 -3.45
N GLY A 10 14.69 -4.11 -2.38
CA GLY A 10 13.61 -3.72 -1.48
C GLY A 10 13.87 -2.37 -0.79
N LEU A 11 15.12 -2.09 -0.39
CA LEU A 11 15.52 -0.80 0.15
C LEU A 11 15.33 0.33 -0.87
N LEU A 12 15.79 0.12 -2.10
CA LEU A 12 15.59 1.11 -3.17
C LEU A 12 14.09 1.38 -3.42
N ALA A 13 13.28 0.32 -3.44
CA ALA A 13 11.82 0.46 -3.57
C ALA A 13 11.22 1.29 -2.43
N SER A 14 11.64 1.04 -1.19
CA SER A 14 11.16 1.75 0.01
C SER A 14 11.56 3.24 -0.01
N ILE A 15 12.77 3.56 -0.46
CA ILE A 15 13.23 4.95 -0.64
C ILE A 15 12.37 5.66 -1.71
N VAL A 16 12.12 5.00 -2.84
CA VAL A 16 11.27 5.54 -3.92
C VAL A 16 9.84 5.79 -3.41
N MET A 17 9.30 4.86 -2.61
CA MET A 17 7.97 5.03 -2.00
C MET A 17 7.93 6.20 -1.03
N ALA A 18 8.92 6.33 -0.13
CA ALA A 18 9.03 7.44 0.80
C ALA A 18 9.13 8.79 0.05
N TYR A 19 9.93 8.84 -1.00
CA TYR A 19 10.01 10.03 -1.86
C TYR A 19 8.66 10.35 -2.52
N SER A 20 7.94 9.34 -3.01
CA SER A 20 6.61 9.54 -3.60
C SER A 20 5.63 10.18 -2.62
N GLY A 21 5.72 9.85 -1.33
CA GLY A 21 4.87 10.39 -0.26
C GLY A 21 5.06 11.89 0.01
N ILE A 22 6.21 12.46 -0.32
CA ILE A 22 6.53 13.89 -0.15
C ILE A 22 5.98 14.73 -1.33
N LEU A 23 5.71 14.09 -2.47
CA LEU A 23 5.29 14.79 -3.68
C LEU A 23 3.87 15.33 -3.58
N LYS A 24 3.67 16.60 -4.02
CA LYS A 24 2.35 17.27 -3.98
C LYS A 24 1.49 17.01 -5.24
N LYS A 25 2.09 16.57 -6.35
CA LYS A 25 1.38 16.35 -7.62
C LYS A 25 1.04 14.87 -7.79
N LYS A 26 -0.27 14.51 -7.83
CA LYS A 26 -0.77 13.14 -7.97
C LYS A 26 -0.09 12.36 -9.11
N LYS A 27 0.05 12.95 -10.30
CA LYS A 27 0.70 12.28 -11.44
C LYS A 27 2.16 11.93 -11.17
N LYS A 28 2.94 12.85 -10.56
CA LYS A 28 4.33 12.54 -10.16
C LYS A 28 4.38 11.44 -9.11
N MET A 29 3.50 11.48 -8.12
CA MET A 29 3.38 10.46 -7.07
C MET A 29 3.12 9.09 -7.68
N LEU A 30 2.13 8.98 -8.59
CA LEU A 30 1.80 7.73 -9.28
C LEU A 30 2.95 7.20 -10.14
N PHE A 31 3.73 8.08 -10.79
CA PHE A 31 4.91 7.69 -11.55
C PHE A 31 5.95 6.99 -10.64
N PHE A 32 6.30 7.59 -9.50
CA PHE A 32 7.24 6.98 -8.56
C PHE A 32 6.67 5.72 -7.91
N GLN A 33 5.37 5.64 -7.67
CA GLN A 33 4.72 4.40 -7.22
C GLN A 33 4.77 3.29 -8.28
N CYS A 34 4.72 3.63 -9.57
CA CYS A 34 4.95 2.63 -10.61
C CYS A 34 6.39 2.11 -10.58
N LEU A 35 7.38 3.00 -10.43
CA LEU A 35 8.79 2.61 -10.30
C LEU A 35 9.02 1.72 -9.07
N GLU A 36 8.45 2.10 -7.93
CA GLU A 36 8.48 1.30 -6.69
C GLU A 36 7.91 -0.11 -6.92
N LYS A 37 6.77 -0.24 -7.62
CA LYS A 37 6.18 -1.56 -7.88
C LYS A 37 7.09 -2.44 -8.75
N VAL A 38 7.77 -1.87 -9.73
CA VAL A 38 8.75 -2.62 -10.55
C VAL A 38 9.90 -3.15 -9.66
N LEU A 39 10.45 -2.30 -8.79
CA LEU A 39 11.51 -2.73 -7.86
C LEU A 39 11.03 -3.81 -6.89
N LEU A 40 9.79 -3.70 -6.37
CA LEU A 40 9.20 -4.72 -5.50
C LEU A 40 8.95 -6.04 -6.23
N VAL A 41 8.58 -6.03 -7.52
CA VAL A 41 8.48 -7.26 -8.33
C VAL A 41 9.84 -7.96 -8.37
N ILE A 42 10.91 -7.24 -8.69
CA ILE A 42 12.27 -7.80 -8.75
C ILE A 42 12.67 -8.34 -7.36
N SER A 43 12.49 -7.56 -6.30
CA SER A 43 12.80 -7.98 -4.94
C SER A 43 12.06 -9.26 -4.55
N ASN A 44 10.75 -9.33 -4.79
CA ASN A 44 9.94 -10.51 -4.47
C ASN A 44 10.36 -11.75 -5.27
N ILE A 45 10.71 -11.62 -6.55
CA ILE A 45 11.25 -12.74 -7.35
C ILE A 45 12.56 -13.26 -6.72
N LEU A 46 13.48 -12.36 -6.37
CA LEU A 46 14.76 -12.73 -5.75
C LEU A 46 14.60 -13.41 -4.38
N LEU A 47 13.54 -13.06 -3.66
CA LEU A 47 13.19 -13.64 -2.35
C LEU A 47 12.26 -14.86 -2.46
N ASN A 48 12.02 -15.36 -3.70
CA ASN A 48 11.10 -16.46 -3.97
C ASN A 48 9.67 -16.19 -3.43
N GLY A 49 9.24 -14.94 -3.43
CA GLY A 49 7.91 -14.48 -3.03
C GLY A 49 7.01 -14.29 -4.26
N ILE A 50 6.66 -15.34 -4.97
CA ILE A 50 5.95 -15.27 -6.27
C ILE A 50 4.59 -14.58 -6.14
N SER A 51 3.82 -14.89 -5.07
CA SER A 51 2.54 -14.22 -4.82
C SER A 51 2.70 -12.70 -4.73
N GLY A 52 3.70 -12.22 -3.98
CA GLY A 52 4.02 -10.79 -3.87
C GLY A 52 4.44 -10.17 -5.19
N ALA A 53 5.22 -10.89 -6.01
CA ALA A 53 5.61 -10.42 -7.34
C ALA A 53 4.40 -10.21 -8.26
N ILE A 54 3.48 -11.18 -8.30
CA ILE A 54 2.24 -11.09 -9.08
C ILE A 54 1.39 -9.91 -8.61
N VAL A 55 1.17 -9.79 -7.29
CA VAL A 55 0.37 -8.72 -6.72
C VAL A 55 0.99 -7.34 -7.02
N ASN A 56 2.31 -7.20 -6.94
CA ASN A 56 2.99 -5.94 -7.29
C ASN A 56 2.90 -5.64 -8.80
N THR A 57 2.93 -6.64 -9.67
CA THR A 57 2.74 -6.47 -11.13
C THR A 57 1.33 -5.93 -11.43
N ILE A 58 0.29 -6.49 -10.82
CA ILE A 58 -1.09 -5.99 -10.98
C ILE A 58 -1.26 -4.60 -10.34
N SER A 59 -0.59 -4.35 -9.22
CA SER A 59 -0.58 -3.03 -8.60
C SER A 59 0.11 -1.97 -9.46
N PHE A 60 1.16 -2.34 -10.19
CA PHE A 60 1.77 -1.49 -11.22
C PHE A 60 0.76 -1.12 -12.31
N ALA A 61 0.07 -2.12 -12.88
CA ALA A 61 -0.96 -1.89 -13.90
C ALA A 61 -2.08 -0.98 -13.38
N ARG A 62 -2.56 -1.19 -12.14
CA ARG A 62 -3.53 -0.31 -11.47
C ARG A 62 -3.02 1.13 -11.36
N ASN A 63 -1.79 1.32 -10.88
CA ASN A 63 -1.20 2.65 -10.72
C ASN A 63 -1.03 3.36 -12.09
N LEU A 64 -0.66 2.60 -13.13
CA LEU A 64 -0.56 3.11 -14.49
C LEU A 64 -1.92 3.53 -15.08
N LEU A 65 -2.98 2.72 -14.85
CA LEU A 65 -4.34 3.09 -15.22
C LEU A 65 -4.81 4.34 -14.47
N CYS A 66 -4.49 4.46 -13.19
CA CYS A 66 -4.79 5.65 -12.40
C CYS A 66 -3.99 6.87 -12.89
N TYR A 67 -2.73 6.70 -13.27
CA TYR A 67 -1.89 7.76 -13.86
C TYR A 67 -2.48 8.31 -15.18
N LYS A 68 -3.08 7.42 -15.99
CA LYS A 68 -3.75 7.74 -17.26
C LYS A 68 -5.21 8.16 -17.07
N ASP A 69 -5.71 8.33 -15.85
CA ASP A 69 -7.10 8.64 -15.51
C ASP A 69 -8.12 7.61 -16.08
N LYS A 70 -7.68 6.35 -16.29
CA LYS A 70 -8.49 5.24 -16.85
C LYS A 70 -8.92 4.21 -15.81
N LEU A 71 -8.70 4.44 -14.52
CA LEU A 71 -9.10 3.53 -13.45
C LEU A 71 -10.59 3.70 -13.12
N ASN A 72 -11.44 2.99 -13.83
CA ASN A 72 -12.90 2.94 -13.62
C ASN A 72 -13.34 1.62 -12.99
N VAL A 73 -14.64 1.42 -12.77
CA VAL A 73 -15.20 0.20 -12.17
C VAL A 73 -14.88 -1.03 -13.00
N VAL A 74 -14.98 -0.93 -14.32
CA VAL A 74 -14.67 -2.04 -15.24
C VAL A 74 -13.20 -2.46 -15.11
N SER A 75 -12.27 -1.48 -15.09
CA SER A 75 -10.84 -1.76 -14.88
C SER A 75 -10.58 -2.43 -13.53
N LYS A 76 -11.29 -2.03 -12.46
CA LYS A 76 -11.18 -2.67 -11.14
C LYS A 76 -11.64 -4.13 -11.17
N ILE A 77 -12.76 -4.40 -11.84
CA ILE A 77 -13.28 -5.78 -12.01
C ILE A 77 -12.25 -6.62 -12.79
N ILE A 78 -11.77 -6.14 -13.93
CA ILE A 78 -10.78 -6.85 -14.75
C ILE A 78 -9.52 -7.15 -13.91
N LEU A 79 -8.96 -6.15 -13.21
CA LEU A 79 -7.79 -6.36 -12.37
C LEU A 79 -8.04 -7.39 -11.28
N THR A 80 -9.22 -7.38 -10.65
CA THR A 80 -9.57 -8.33 -9.58
C THR A 80 -9.75 -9.75 -10.14
N VAL A 81 -10.43 -9.89 -11.29
CA VAL A 81 -10.67 -11.18 -11.95
C VAL A 81 -9.35 -11.82 -12.42
N ILE A 82 -8.38 -11.03 -12.84
CA ILE A 82 -7.05 -11.53 -13.22
C ILE A 82 -6.23 -11.84 -11.97
N LEU A 83 -6.23 -10.93 -10.97
CA LEU A 83 -5.39 -11.02 -9.79
C LEU A 83 -5.66 -12.29 -8.97
N ILE A 84 -6.94 -12.60 -8.72
CA ILE A 84 -7.33 -13.71 -7.84
C ILE A 84 -6.83 -15.06 -8.37
N PRO A 85 -7.23 -15.51 -9.57
CA PRO A 85 -6.84 -16.84 -10.06
C PRO A 85 -5.34 -16.96 -10.30
N VAL A 86 -4.70 -15.91 -10.84
CA VAL A 86 -3.26 -15.94 -11.11
C VAL A 86 -2.46 -16.01 -9.79
N THR A 87 -2.85 -15.24 -8.77
CA THR A 87 -2.16 -15.32 -7.48
C THR A 87 -2.37 -16.66 -6.78
N ILE A 88 -3.58 -17.22 -6.83
CA ILE A 88 -3.86 -18.53 -6.22
C ILE A 88 -3.09 -19.64 -6.95
N TYR A 89 -3.06 -19.64 -8.27
CA TYR A 89 -2.39 -20.66 -9.08
C TYR A 89 -0.87 -20.69 -8.83
N PHE A 90 -0.24 -19.52 -8.80
CA PHE A 90 1.22 -19.40 -8.59
C PHE A 90 1.63 -19.22 -7.13
N ASN A 91 0.71 -19.36 -6.19
CA ASN A 91 1.02 -19.21 -4.77
C ASN A 91 1.94 -20.34 -4.28
N ASN A 92 3.15 -19.97 -3.90
CA ASN A 92 4.18 -20.89 -3.40
C ASN A 92 4.39 -20.78 -1.87
N ARG A 93 3.51 -20.06 -1.15
CA ARG A 93 3.65 -19.77 0.29
C ARG A 93 2.41 -20.12 1.12
N GLY A 94 1.53 -20.95 0.59
CA GLY A 94 0.32 -21.39 1.28
C GLY A 94 -0.57 -20.21 1.72
N LEU A 95 -1.13 -20.27 2.92
CA LEU A 95 -2.03 -19.21 3.41
C LEU A 95 -1.35 -17.84 3.54
N ILE A 96 -0.06 -17.81 3.88
CA ILE A 96 0.69 -16.55 4.01
C ILE A 96 0.82 -15.85 2.63
N GLY A 97 0.96 -16.62 1.56
CA GLY A 97 1.00 -16.08 0.19
C GLY A 97 -0.31 -15.45 -0.30
N LEU A 98 -1.43 -15.67 0.42
CA LEU A 98 -2.71 -15.03 0.12
C LEU A 98 -2.86 -13.64 0.78
N LEU A 99 -2.02 -13.30 1.77
CA LEU A 99 -2.10 -11.99 2.43
C LEU A 99 -1.89 -10.81 1.48
N PRO A 100 -0.89 -10.82 0.57
CA PRO A 100 -0.77 -9.78 -0.46
C PRO A 100 -1.99 -9.68 -1.38
N LEU A 101 -2.61 -10.82 -1.72
CA LEU A 101 -3.81 -10.86 -2.55
C LEU A 101 -4.98 -10.14 -1.86
N ILE A 102 -5.26 -10.51 -0.60
CA ILE A 102 -6.36 -9.90 0.18
C ILE A 102 -6.12 -8.39 0.34
N ALA A 103 -4.88 -8.00 0.66
CA ALA A 103 -4.48 -6.59 0.77
C ALA A 103 -4.72 -5.83 -0.55
N ALA A 104 -4.31 -6.41 -1.68
CA ALA A 104 -4.43 -5.75 -2.98
C ALA A 104 -5.88 -5.63 -3.44
N VAL A 105 -6.71 -6.66 -3.28
CA VAL A 105 -8.15 -6.61 -3.59
C VAL A 105 -8.82 -5.54 -2.74
N SER A 106 -8.59 -5.54 -1.42
CA SER A 106 -9.12 -4.51 -0.52
C SER A 106 -8.71 -3.10 -0.99
N PHE A 107 -7.45 -2.92 -1.38
CA PHE A 107 -6.95 -1.62 -1.83
C PHE A 107 -7.54 -1.20 -3.18
N ILE A 108 -7.72 -2.10 -4.16
CA ILE A 108 -8.34 -1.81 -5.45
C ILE A 108 -9.75 -1.22 -5.26
N TRP A 109 -10.53 -1.82 -4.37
CA TRP A 109 -11.94 -1.42 -4.16
C TRP A 109 -12.10 -0.22 -3.24
N LEU A 110 -11.30 -0.14 -2.18
CA LEU A 110 -11.46 0.86 -1.12
C LEU A 110 -10.58 2.12 -1.29
N MET A 111 -9.64 2.16 -2.26
CA MET A 111 -8.76 3.31 -2.47
C MET A 111 -9.49 4.60 -2.89
N THR A 112 -10.76 4.50 -3.28
CA THR A 112 -11.61 5.65 -3.67
C THR A 112 -12.39 6.23 -2.50
N VAL A 113 -12.25 5.69 -1.29
CA VAL A 113 -12.88 6.22 -0.07
C VAL A 113 -12.42 7.65 0.18
N LYS A 114 -13.39 8.57 0.34
CA LYS A 114 -13.13 10.01 0.54
C LYS A 114 -12.73 10.34 1.99
N ASP A 115 -13.15 9.51 2.95
CA ASP A 115 -12.83 9.72 4.36
C ASP A 115 -11.37 9.39 4.64
N VAL A 116 -10.61 10.39 5.05
CA VAL A 116 -9.16 10.29 5.30
C VAL A 116 -8.83 9.29 6.41
N LYS A 117 -9.67 9.19 7.48
CA LYS A 117 -9.44 8.23 8.56
C LYS A 117 -9.67 6.80 8.11
N LYS A 118 -10.77 6.56 7.38
CA LYS A 118 -11.07 5.24 6.81
C LYS A 118 -9.99 4.82 5.82
N PHE A 119 -9.48 5.75 5.01
CA PHE A 119 -8.38 5.47 4.09
C PHE A 119 -7.06 5.13 4.83
N LYS A 120 -6.72 5.86 5.92
CA LYS A 120 -5.55 5.52 6.74
C LYS A 120 -5.69 4.18 7.45
N LEU A 121 -6.89 3.85 7.94
CA LEU A 121 -7.17 2.54 8.52
C LEU A 121 -6.99 1.42 7.48
N LEU A 122 -7.45 1.62 6.24
CA LEU A 122 -7.21 0.69 5.14
C LEU A 122 -5.71 0.49 4.90
N ILE A 123 -4.93 1.59 4.86
CA ILE A 123 -3.47 1.49 4.72
C ILE A 123 -2.88 0.66 5.86
N ILE A 124 -3.25 0.91 7.11
CA ILE A 124 -2.74 0.14 8.26
C ILE A 124 -3.04 -1.35 8.09
N VAL A 125 -4.31 -1.71 7.84
CA VAL A 125 -4.73 -3.11 7.73
C VAL A 125 -4.01 -3.82 6.57
N THR A 126 -3.93 -3.18 5.41
CA THR A 126 -3.26 -3.77 4.25
C THR A 126 -1.74 -3.85 4.44
N THR A 127 -1.13 -2.86 5.10
CA THR A 127 0.30 -2.87 5.41
C THR A 127 0.65 -3.95 6.45
N VAL A 128 -0.22 -4.21 7.44
CA VAL A 128 -0.02 -5.34 8.37
C VAL A 128 0.01 -6.68 7.61
N MET A 129 -0.90 -6.89 6.65
CA MET A 129 -0.89 -8.11 5.83
C MET A 129 0.41 -8.24 5.02
N TRP A 130 0.88 -7.14 4.41
CA TRP A 130 2.15 -7.11 3.69
C TRP A 130 3.35 -7.34 4.63
N SER A 131 3.36 -6.77 5.83
CA SER A 131 4.44 -6.95 6.82
C SER A 131 4.59 -8.41 7.22
N ILE A 132 3.49 -9.12 7.49
CA ILE A 132 3.52 -10.55 7.81
C ILE A 132 4.11 -11.34 6.63
N TYR A 133 3.67 -11.06 5.40
CA TYR A 133 4.19 -11.71 4.21
C TYR A 133 5.68 -11.41 3.99
N ASN A 134 6.08 -10.14 4.07
CA ASN A 134 7.47 -9.72 3.84
C ASN A 134 8.44 -10.27 4.90
N PHE A 135 8.01 -10.35 6.15
CA PHE A 135 8.77 -11.03 7.20
C PHE A 135 9.01 -12.50 6.85
N TYR A 136 7.96 -13.20 6.41
CA TYR A 136 8.03 -14.62 6.07
C TYR A 136 8.93 -14.91 4.86
N ILE A 137 8.98 -14.05 3.85
CA ILE A 137 9.86 -14.20 2.68
C ILE A 137 11.27 -13.61 2.91
N GLN A 138 11.59 -13.20 4.14
CA GLN A 138 12.89 -12.60 4.53
C GLN A 138 13.17 -11.25 3.86
N SER A 139 12.14 -10.50 3.48
CA SER A 139 12.24 -9.11 2.99
C SER A 139 12.30 -8.13 4.18
N TYR A 140 13.33 -8.26 5.01
CA TYR A 140 13.43 -7.55 6.29
C TYR A 140 13.45 -6.03 6.16
N VAL A 141 14.07 -5.53 5.11
CA VAL A 141 14.14 -4.08 4.87
C VAL A 141 12.75 -3.53 4.56
N THR A 142 12.02 -4.17 3.64
CA THR A 142 10.63 -3.77 3.31
C THR A 142 9.74 -3.87 4.55
N PHE A 143 9.86 -4.96 5.33
CA PHE A 143 9.17 -5.13 6.60
C PHE A 143 9.40 -3.96 7.56
N ALA A 144 10.66 -3.52 7.75
CA ALA A 144 10.97 -2.40 8.63
C ALA A 144 10.29 -1.09 8.18
N PHE A 145 10.30 -0.79 6.89
CA PHE A 145 9.60 0.37 6.33
C PHE A 145 8.08 0.28 6.45
N GLU A 146 7.51 -0.92 6.38
CA GLU A 146 6.08 -1.14 6.61
C GLU A 146 5.68 -0.87 8.06
N ILE A 147 6.49 -1.30 9.03
CA ILE A 147 6.27 -0.96 10.45
C ILE A 147 6.30 0.56 10.64
N LEU A 148 7.26 1.26 10.05
CA LEU A 148 7.29 2.73 10.08
C LEU A 148 6.02 3.33 9.45
N THR A 149 5.54 2.76 8.35
CA THR A 149 4.30 3.20 7.69
C THR A 149 3.08 3.01 8.58
N ILE A 150 2.98 1.89 9.30
CA ILE A 150 1.91 1.64 10.27
C ILE A 150 1.95 2.70 11.38
N ILE A 151 3.11 2.90 12.00
CA ILE A 151 3.30 3.86 13.10
C ILE A 151 2.90 5.27 12.64
N THR A 152 3.40 5.73 11.50
CA THR A 152 3.11 7.08 10.99
C THR A 152 1.63 7.29 10.67
N ASN A 153 0.93 6.27 10.16
CA ASN A 153 -0.50 6.34 9.93
C ASN A 153 -1.31 6.35 11.23
N ILE A 154 -0.91 5.59 12.26
CA ILE A 154 -1.53 5.62 13.58
C ILE A 154 -1.39 7.02 14.19
N ILE A 155 -0.17 7.58 14.24
CA ILE A 155 0.09 8.93 14.74
C ILE A 155 -0.77 9.96 13.98
N SER A 156 -0.86 9.83 12.67
CA SER A 156 -1.66 10.73 11.85
C SER A 156 -3.16 10.66 12.17
N ILE A 157 -3.71 9.48 12.48
CA ILE A 157 -5.11 9.33 12.91
C ILE A 157 -5.32 10.02 14.27
N ILE A 158 -4.40 9.86 15.21
CA ILE A 158 -4.46 10.51 16.53
C ILE A 158 -4.50 12.04 16.36
N ILE A 159 -3.61 12.60 15.54
CA ILE A 159 -3.56 14.05 15.28
C ILE A 159 -4.86 14.55 14.62
N LEU A 160 -5.43 13.79 13.67
CA LEU A 160 -6.69 14.13 13.03
C LEU A 160 -7.86 14.14 14.03
N ASN A 161 -7.86 13.21 15.01
CA ASN A 161 -8.86 13.18 16.07
C ASN A 161 -8.74 14.42 16.99
N GLN A 162 -7.54 14.76 17.42
CA GLN A 162 -7.31 15.93 18.29
C GLN A 162 -7.74 17.24 17.61
N LYS A 163 -7.42 17.43 16.31
CA LYS A 163 -7.85 18.62 15.57
C LYS A 163 -9.38 18.71 15.47
N LYS A 164 -10.08 17.58 15.33
CA LYS A 164 -11.54 17.55 15.29
C LYS A 164 -12.13 17.97 16.65
N VAL A 165 -11.64 17.44 17.77
CA VAL A 165 -12.07 17.80 19.12
C VAL A 165 -11.86 19.30 19.35
N LYS A 166 -10.66 19.83 19.10
CA LYS A 166 -10.35 21.25 19.28
C LYS A 166 -11.25 22.18 18.45
N LYS A 167 -11.65 21.76 17.26
CA LYS A 167 -12.60 22.53 16.43
C LYS A 167 -13.99 22.56 17.08
N TRP A 168 -14.48 21.43 17.60
CA TRP A 168 -15.75 21.34 18.31
C TRP A 168 -15.79 22.21 19.56
N ASP A 169 -14.72 22.18 20.37
CA ASP A 169 -14.62 23.02 21.57
C ASP A 169 -14.67 24.52 21.24
N LEU A 170 -14.03 24.93 20.14
CA LEU A 170 -14.08 26.32 19.66
C LEU A 170 -15.47 26.73 19.17
N GLU A 171 -16.21 25.83 18.51
CA GLU A 171 -17.58 26.07 18.02
C GLU A 171 -18.55 26.18 19.22
N ILE A 172 -18.45 25.30 20.22
CA ILE A 172 -19.26 25.36 21.44
C ILE A 172 -18.97 26.65 22.22
N THR A 173 -17.69 27.03 22.36
CA THR A 173 -17.30 28.27 23.07
C THR A 173 -17.83 29.52 22.38
N LYS A 174 -17.98 29.52 21.07
CA LYS A 174 -18.61 30.63 20.33
C LYS A 174 -20.13 30.70 20.58
N MET A 175 -20.80 29.57 20.50
CA MET A 175 -22.29 29.52 20.75
C MET A 175 -22.68 29.90 22.17
N LEU A 176 -21.77 29.70 23.15
CA LEU A 176 -22.03 30.08 24.56
C LEU A 176 -21.80 31.58 24.83
N LYS A 177 -21.19 32.31 23.90
CA LYS A 177 -20.92 33.75 24.01
C LYS A 177 -21.91 34.63 23.25
N GLU A 178 -22.74 34.04 22.42
CA GLU A 178 -23.90 34.66 21.75
C GLU A 178 -25.18 34.48 22.61
#